data_bc7e56e215ba2000ee5f5ee289b9f303
#
_entry.id   bc7e56e215ba2000ee5f5ee289b9f303
#
_cell.length_a   1.000
_cell.length_b   1.000
_cell.length_c   1.000
_cell.angle_alpha   90.00
_cell.angle_beta   90.00
_cell.angle_gamma   90.00
#
_symmetry.space_group_name_H-M   'P 1'
#
loop_
_entity.id
_entity.type
_entity.pdbx_description
1 polymer ?
#
loop_
_entity_poly.entity_id
_entity_poly.type
_entity_poly.pdbx_seq_one_letter_code
_entity_poly.pdbx_strand_id
1 'polypeptide(L)'
;MWGGYEYDSGHLNVRESDLQDYRLARAKQAMEQLDIKKKALSERYQKMVAAGYTRTEMIYLDSEQATTFASSLQNLAAISTEAIMAFCDYGVSKVSGRWDALLAQAQAMPNVSRLLSEAEVIDALAQVGATKDTVETSIITELKDMRNKAVKTKEEFDGLSSKLLNGIQELVKKDEGLAREYKRWGNI
;
A
#
# COMPACT_ATOMS: atom_id res chain seq x y z
N MET A 1 52.82 4.38 10.21
CA MET A 1 52.09 3.56 9.23
C MET A 1 50.72 3.32 9.78
N TRP A 2 49.74 4.08 9.33
CA TRP A 2 48.33 3.90 9.70
C TRP A 2 47.67 3.22 8.50
N GLY A 3 47.30 1.94 8.67
CA GLY A 3 46.57 1.18 7.69
C GLY A 3 45.13 1.72 7.62
N GLY A 4 44.80 2.36 6.49
CA GLY A 4 43.44 2.71 6.17
C GLY A 4 42.62 1.44 5.98
N TYR A 5 41.58 1.25 6.81
CA TYR A 5 40.53 0.33 6.52
C TYR A 5 39.70 0.95 5.39
N GLU A 6 39.88 0.47 4.17
CA GLU A 6 38.92 0.66 3.10
C GLU A 6 37.62 -0.02 3.54
N TYR A 7 36.66 0.78 3.88
CA TYR A 7 35.27 0.32 4.00
C TYR A 7 34.82 -0.09 2.60
N ASP A 8 34.81 -1.39 2.36
CA ASP A 8 34.21 -1.97 1.17
C ASP A 8 32.69 -1.68 1.22
N SER A 9 32.28 -0.59 0.57
CA SER A 9 30.91 -0.21 0.33
C SER A 9 30.25 -1.08 -0.77
N GLY A 10 30.90 -2.16 -1.15
CA GLY A 10 30.33 -3.17 -1.99
C GLY A 10 29.35 -3.99 -1.19
N HIS A 11 28.10 -3.75 -1.42
CA HIS A 11 27.14 -4.79 -1.28
C HIS A 11 25.92 -4.54 -0.44
N LEU A 12 25.13 -3.66 -0.89
CA LEU A 12 23.70 -3.98 -0.95
C LEU A 12 23.17 -3.29 -2.21
N ASN A 13 23.62 -3.74 -3.33
CA ASN A 13 22.93 -3.53 -4.60
C ASN A 13 21.69 -4.44 -4.60
N VAL A 14 20.85 -4.27 -3.57
CA VAL A 14 19.49 -4.83 -3.60
C VAL A 14 18.83 -4.12 -4.76
N ARG A 15 18.60 -4.85 -5.85
CA ARG A 15 17.91 -4.28 -7.01
C ARG A 15 16.60 -3.73 -6.53
N GLU A 16 16.23 -2.56 -7.00
CA GLU A 16 14.97 -1.92 -6.63
C GLU A 16 13.76 -2.82 -6.96
N SER A 17 13.89 -3.68 -7.99
CA SER A 17 12.96 -4.77 -8.28
C SER A 17 12.82 -5.76 -7.13
N ASP A 18 13.91 -6.14 -6.45
CA ASP A 18 13.90 -7.12 -5.36
C ASP A 18 13.21 -6.53 -4.11
N LEU A 19 13.37 -5.23 -3.90
CA LEU A 19 12.63 -4.49 -2.85
C LEU A 19 11.14 -4.42 -3.14
N GLN A 20 10.75 -4.25 -4.39
CA GLN A 20 9.35 -4.24 -4.80
C GLN A 20 8.72 -5.62 -4.64
N ASP A 21 9.40 -6.66 -5.09
CA ASP A 21 8.96 -8.03 -4.93
C ASP A 21 8.80 -8.40 -3.46
N TYR A 22 9.74 -7.97 -2.60
CA TYR A 22 9.65 -8.16 -1.16
C TYR A 22 8.43 -7.42 -0.56
N ARG A 23 8.18 -6.17 -0.96
CA ARG A 23 7.03 -5.39 -0.47
C ARG A 23 5.71 -5.98 -0.93
N LEU A 24 5.61 -6.42 -2.19
CA LEU A 24 4.43 -7.11 -2.72
C LEU A 24 4.19 -8.45 -2.01
N ALA A 25 5.25 -9.24 -1.78
CA ALA A 25 5.14 -10.49 -1.03
C ALA A 25 4.67 -10.26 0.40
N ARG A 26 5.18 -9.22 1.08
CA ARG A 26 4.75 -8.82 2.42
C ARG A 26 3.29 -8.36 2.46
N ALA A 27 2.85 -7.57 1.47
CA ALA A 27 1.45 -7.16 1.36
C ALA A 27 0.53 -8.39 1.16
N LYS A 28 0.91 -9.32 0.29
CA LYS A 28 0.17 -10.57 0.06
C LYS A 28 0.07 -11.40 1.33
N GLN A 29 1.18 -11.58 2.05
CA GLN A 29 1.19 -12.29 3.33
C GLN A 29 0.28 -11.61 4.37
N ALA A 30 0.27 -10.28 4.43
CA ALA A 30 -0.63 -9.54 5.33
C ALA A 30 -2.11 -9.76 4.97
N MET A 31 -2.45 -9.81 3.68
CA MET A 31 -3.81 -10.15 3.22
C MET A 31 -4.23 -11.56 3.62
N GLU A 32 -3.36 -12.55 3.41
CA GLU A 32 -3.61 -13.94 3.82
C GLU A 32 -3.86 -14.05 5.34
N GLN A 33 -3.06 -13.35 6.16
CA GLN A 33 -3.25 -13.31 7.60
C GLN A 33 -4.58 -12.63 8.01
N LEU A 34 -4.99 -11.61 7.28
CA LEU A 34 -6.27 -10.95 7.50
C LEU A 34 -7.44 -11.88 7.18
N ASP A 35 -7.39 -12.61 6.08
CA ASP A 35 -8.42 -13.56 5.70
C ASP A 35 -8.55 -14.71 6.71
N ILE A 36 -7.43 -15.22 7.24
CA ILE A 36 -7.42 -16.22 8.31
C ILE A 36 -8.12 -15.67 9.56
N LYS A 37 -7.78 -14.45 10.00
CA LYS A 37 -8.40 -13.81 11.16
C LYS A 37 -9.89 -13.56 10.96
N LYS A 38 -10.30 -13.09 9.78
CA LYS A 38 -11.70 -12.87 9.41
C LYS A 38 -12.50 -14.18 9.48
N LYS A 39 -11.95 -15.27 8.97
CA LYS A 39 -12.59 -16.59 9.01
C LYS A 39 -12.75 -17.09 10.44
N ALA A 40 -11.69 -17.01 11.26
CA ALA A 40 -11.72 -17.38 12.67
C ALA A 40 -12.75 -16.58 13.47
N LEU A 41 -12.86 -15.26 13.22
CA LEU A 41 -13.87 -14.41 13.85
C LEU A 41 -15.30 -14.82 13.45
N SER A 42 -15.55 -15.11 12.19
CA SER A 42 -16.85 -15.59 11.70
C SER A 42 -17.23 -16.92 12.31
N GLU A 43 -16.32 -17.87 12.38
CA GLU A 43 -16.55 -19.19 13.01
C GLU A 43 -16.87 -19.06 14.50
N ARG A 44 -16.15 -18.19 15.22
CA ARG A 44 -16.41 -17.92 16.63
C ARG A 44 -17.79 -17.28 16.81
N TYR A 45 -18.15 -16.30 16.01
CA TYR A 45 -19.47 -15.69 16.05
C TYR A 45 -20.58 -16.73 15.88
N GLN A 46 -20.47 -17.62 14.90
CA GLN A 46 -21.45 -18.69 14.68
C GLN A 46 -21.56 -19.64 15.87
N LYS A 47 -20.42 -20.02 16.50
CA LYS A 47 -20.41 -20.86 17.71
C LYS A 47 -21.11 -20.18 18.89
N MET A 48 -20.91 -18.88 19.06
CA MET A 48 -21.56 -18.11 20.15
C MET A 48 -23.07 -18.00 19.92
N VAL A 49 -23.51 -17.73 18.69
CA VAL A 49 -24.93 -17.75 18.33
C VAL A 49 -25.55 -19.13 18.62
N ALA A 50 -24.90 -20.20 18.23
CA ALA A 50 -25.36 -21.57 18.48
C ALA A 50 -25.40 -21.94 19.98
N ALA A 51 -24.52 -21.33 20.80
CA ALA A 51 -24.51 -21.50 22.25
C ALA A 51 -25.54 -20.61 22.98
N GLY A 52 -26.31 -19.78 22.26
CA GLY A 52 -27.38 -18.95 22.83
C GLY A 52 -26.92 -17.64 23.45
N TYR A 53 -25.68 -17.19 23.18
CA TYR A 53 -25.20 -15.88 23.66
C TYR A 53 -26.01 -14.73 23.07
N THR A 54 -26.33 -13.76 23.92
CA THR A 54 -26.95 -12.52 23.48
C THR A 54 -25.98 -11.66 22.67
N ARG A 55 -26.52 -10.75 21.85
CA ARG A 55 -25.71 -9.83 21.06
C ARG A 55 -24.75 -8.99 21.92
N THR A 56 -25.19 -8.57 23.09
CA THR A 56 -24.38 -7.78 24.02
C THR A 56 -23.20 -8.57 24.59
N GLU A 57 -23.44 -9.81 24.99
CA GLU A 57 -22.39 -10.71 25.48
C GLU A 57 -21.35 -11.03 24.38
N MET A 58 -21.81 -11.22 23.13
CA MET A 58 -20.92 -11.42 21.99
C MET A 58 -20.02 -10.21 21.73
N ILE A 59 -20.55 -8.99 21.81
CA ILE A 59 -19.77 -7.75 21.61
C ILE A 59 -18.65 -7.64 22.63
N TYR A 60 -18.91 -7.92 23.90
CA TYR A 60 -17.90 -7.87 24.96
C TYR A 60 -16.79 -8.88 24.75
N LEU A 61 -17.15 -10.14 24.52
CA LEU A 61 -16.19 -11.23 24.34
C LEU A 61 -15.33 -11.06 23.08
N ASP A 62 -15.83 -10.37 22.06
CA ASP A 62 -15.12 -10.19 20.80
C ASP A 62 -14.42 -8.83 20.64
N SER A 63 -14.50 -7.94 21.65
CA SER A 63 -13.90 -6.62 21.58
C SER A 63 -12.39 -6.65 21.34
N GLU A 64 -11.65 -7.57 21.96
CA GLU A 64 -10.22 -7.74 21.76
C GLU A 64 -9.90 -8.22 20.34
N GLN A 65 -10.69 -9.17 19.82
CA GLN A 65 -10.50 -9.66 18.45
C GLN A 65 -10.89 -8.61 17.41
N ALA A 66 -11.95 -7.85 17.66
CA ALA A 66 -12.35 -6.74 16.80
C ALA A 66 -11.28 -5.63 16.77
N THR A 67 -10.66 -5.34 17.92
CA THR A 67 -9.52 -4.41 18.00
C THR A 67 -8.31 -4.91 17.21
N THR A 68 -8.00 -6.21 17.34
CA THR A 68 -6.90 -6.84 16.57
C THR A 68 -7.20 -6.81 15.07
N PHE A 69 -8.45 -7.02 14.68
CA PHE A 69 -8.88 -6.95 13.28
C PHE A 69 -8.74 -5.53 12.72
N ALA A 70 -9.20 -4.51 13.45
CA ALA A 70 -9.09 -3.11 13.05
C ALA A 70 -7.61 -2.70 12.86
N SER A 71 -6.73 -3.08 13.80
CA SER A 71 -5.29 -2.82 13.69
C SER A 71 -4.65 -3.56 12.51
N SER A 72 -5.13 -4.78 12.21
CA SER A 72 -4.66 -5.55 11.05
C SER A 72 -5.08 -4.90 9.72
N LEU A 73 -6.26 -4.29 9.65
CA LEU A 73 -6.70 -3.50 8.50
C LEU A 73 -5.82 -2.28 8.25
N GLN A 74 -5.48 -1.53 9.30
CA GLN A 74 -4.57 -0.39 9.20
C GLN A 74 -3.19 -0.81 8.68
N ASN A 75 -2.62 -1.87 9.24
CA ASN A 75 -1.34 -2.41 8.82
C ASN A 75 -1.36 -2.86 7.35
N LEU A 76 -2.42 -3.54 6.93
CA LEU A 76 -2.58 -3.96 5.54
C LEU A 76 -2.65 -2.77 4.60
N ALA A 77 -3.46 -1.75 4.94
CA ALA A 77 -3.59 -0.53 4.15
C ALA A 77 -2.25 0.19 4.03
N ALA A 78 -1.49 0.30 5.13
CA ALA A 78 -0.16 0.92 5.14
C ALA A 78 0.82 0.17 4.24
N ILE A 79 0.97 -1.15 4.42
CA ILE A 79 1.90 -1.99 3.64
C ILE A 79 1.54 -1.96 2.15
N SER A 80 0.25 -2.07 1.82
CA SER A 80 -0.21 -2.05 0.42
C SER A 80 0.04 -0.69 -0.23
N THR A 81 -0.21 0.41 0.49
CA THR A 81 0.06 1.76 -0.01
C THR A 81 1.56 1.99 -0.23
N GLU A 82 2.42 1.58 0.72
CA GLU A 82 3.88 1.66 0.56
C GLU A 82 4.36 0.89 -0.67
N ALA A 83 3.83 -0.31 -0.91
CA ALA A 83 4.18 -1.11 -2.09
C ALA A 83 3.78 -0.40 -3.40
N ILE A 84 2.55 0.15 -3.47
CA ILE A 84 2.08 0.87 -4.66
C ILE A 84 2.89 2.15 -4.87
N MET A 85 3.16 2.92 -3.82
CA MET A 85 3.98 4.14 -3.92
C MET A 85 5.38 3.84 -4.43
N ALA A 86 6.03 2.81 -3.90
CA ALA A 86 7.35 2.40 -4.36
C ALA A 86 7.34 1.95 -5.82
N PHE A 87 6.30 1.23 -6.25
CA PHE A 87 6.11 0.86 -7.66
C PHE A 87 5.96 2.09 -8.55
N CYS A 88 5.12 3.05 -8.15
CA CYS A 88 4.91 4.27 -8.91
C CYS A 88 6.18 5.13 -9.00
N ASP A 89 6.87 5.33 -7.87
CA ASP A 89 8.10 6.12 -7.80
C ASP A 89 9.23 5.49 -8.64
N TYR A 90 9.35 4.15 -8.61
CA TYR A 90 10.25 3.42 -9.49
C TYR A 90 9.86 3.58 -10.96
N GLY A 91 8.59 3.41 -11.29
CA GLY A 91 8.09 3.59 -12.65
C GLY A 91 8.40 4.99 -13.19
N VAL A 92 8.13 6.03 -12.40
CA VAL A 92 8.48 7.41 -12.75
C VAL A 92 9.98 7.56 -12.99
N SER A 93 10.83 7.02 -12.11
CA SER A 93 12.29 7.11 -12.26
C SER A 93 12.80 6.42 -13.54
N LYS A 94 12.15 5.34 -13.97
CA LYS A 94 12.52 4.60 -15.19
C LYS A 94 12.03 5.22 -16.48
N VAL A 95 10.92 5.95 -16.40
CA VAL A 95 10.30 6.60 -17.58
C VAL A 95 10.83 8.01 -17.78
N SER A 96 11.15 8.72 -16.70
CA SER A 96 11.72 10.07 -16.77
C SER A 96 13.00 10.12 -17.62
N GLY A 97 13.05 11.06 -18.56
CA GLY A 97 14.19 11.23 -19.47
C GLY A 97 14.26 10.20 -20.61
N ARG A 98 13.27 9.30 -20.74
CA ARG A 98 13.27 8.33 -21.86
C ARG A 98 13.12 8.97 -23.21
N TRP A 99 12.35 10.03 -23.30
CA TRP A 99 12.19 10.78 -24.54
C TRP A 99 13.52 11.38 -24.99
N ASP A 100 14.24 12.05 -24.09
CA ASP A 100 15.53 12.67 -24.39
C ASP A 100 16.58 11.61 -24.76
N ALA A 101 16.57 10.46 -24.06
CA ALA A 101 17.44 9.33 -24.39
C ALA A 101 17.12 8.73 -25.77
N LEU A 102 15.84 8.64 -26.14
CA LEU A 102 15.41 8.17 -27.46
C LEU A 102 15.88 9.11 -28.57
N LEU A 103 15.70 10.43 -28.38
CA LEU A 103 16.18 11.43 -29.33
C LEU A 103 17.70 11.38 -29.49
N ALA A 104 18.43 11.30 -28.38
CA ALA A 104 19.90 11.19 -28.42
C ALA A 104 20.36 9.92 -29.14
N GLN A 105 19.69 8.79 -28.94
CA GLN A 105 19.98 7.55 -29.67
C GLN A 105 19.70 7.68 -31.17
N ALA A 106 18.56 8.27 -31.52
CA ALA A 106 18.22 8.51 -32.93
C ALA A 106 19.25 9.42 -33.62
N GLN A 107 19.63 10.51 -32.97
CA GLN A 107 20.63 11.45 -33.47
C GLN A 107 22.06 10.86 -33.53
N ALA A 108 22.38 9.88 -32.69
CA ALA A 108 23.69 9.21 -32.73
C ALA A 108 23.85 8.25 -33.92
N MET A 109 22.78 7.94 -34.65
CA MET A 109 22.86 7.11 -35.83
C MET A 109 23.53 7.88 -36.97
N PRO A 110 24.64 7.37 -37.59
CA PRO A 110 25.45 8.13 -38.56
C PRO A 110 24.68 8.64 -39.79
N ASN A 111 23.66 7.89 -40.22
CA ASN A 111 22.84 8.28 -41.37
C ASN A 111 21.77 9.31 -40.98
N VAL A 112 21.31 9.34 -39.76
CA VAL A 112 20.30 10.28 -39.25
C VAL A 112 20.98 11.64 -39.00
N SER A 113 22.10 11.68 -38.29
CA SER A 113 22.80 12.92 -37.93
C SER A 113 23.33 13.71 -39.13
N ARG A 114 23.53 13.03 -40.29
CA ARG A 114 23.99 13.69 -41.52
C ARG A 114 22.88 14.22 -42.41
N LEU A 115 21.69 13.63 -42.31
CA LEU A 115 20.62 13.83 -43.30
C LEU A 115 19.38 14.53 -42.71
N LEU A 116 19.17 14.44 -41.40
CA LEU A 116 17.98 14.95 -40.76
C LEU A 116 18.34 15.95 -39.64
N SER A 117 17.58 17.01 -39.56
CA SER A 117 17.53 17.91 -38.41
C SER A 117 16.79 17.26 -37.24
N GLU A 118 16.94 17.81 -36.04
CA GLU A 118 16.22 17.31 -34.84
C GLU A 118 14.71 17.34 -35.03
N ALA A 119 14.19 18.39 -35.66
CA ALA A 119 12.75 18.52 -35.96
C ALA A 119 12.26 17.40 -36.89
N GLU A 120 12.99 17.03 -37.92
CA GLU A 120 12.66 15.94 -38.83
C GLU A 120 12.73 14.57 -38.14
N VAL A 121 13.65 14.39 -37.18
CA VAL A 121 13.70 13.18 -36.35
C VAL A 121 12.47 13.09 -35.47
N ILE A 122 12.06 14.18 -34.82
CA ILE A 122 10.85 14.23 -34.00
C ILE A 122 9.60 13.92 -34.83
N ASP A 123 9.48 14.52 -36.03
CA ASP A 123 8.37 14.25 -36.91
C ASP A 123 8.33 12.79 -37.38
N ALA A 124 9.46 12.20 -37.69
CA ALA A 124 9.54 10.80 -38.07
C ALA A 124 9.13 9.86 -36.90
N LEU A 125 9.54 10.15 -35.68
CA LEU A 125 9.12 9.44 -34.50
C LEU A 125 7.62 9.58 -34.25
N ALA A 126 7.08 10.79 -34.44
CA ALA A 126 5.64 11.04 -34.27
C ALA A 126 4.79 10.26 -35.30
N GLN A 127 5.28 10.06 -36.54
CA GLN A 127 4.58 9.27 -37.56
C GLN A 127 4.41 7.78 -37.14
N VAL A 128 5.30 7.25 -36.30
CA VAL A 128 5.18 5.89 -35.77
C VAL A 128 4.54 5.87 -34.36
N GLY A 129 3.97 6.99 -33.93
CA GLY A 129 3.28 7.11 -32.64
C GLY A 129 4.20 7.33 -31.43
N ALA A 130 5.50 7.49 -31.64
CA ALA A 130 6.45 7.79 -30.58
C ALA A 130 6.54 9.31 -30.38
N THR A 131 5.84 9.83 -29.40
CA THR A 131 5.87 11.23 -28.98
C THR A 131 6.33 11.33 -27.52
N LYS A 132 6.76 12.51 -27.09
CA LYS A 132 7.08 12.75 -25.68
C LYS A 132 5.91 12.37 -24.77
N ASP A 133 4.70 12.64 -25.20
CA ASP A 133 3.50 12.30 -24.45
C ASP A 133 3.33 10.80 -24.30
N THR A 134 3.38 10.04 -25.39
CA THR A 134 3.17 8.58 -25.36
C THR A 134 4.30 7.81 -24.68
N VAL A 135 5.54 8.30 -24.78
CA VAL A 135 6.73 7.61 -24.25
C VAL A 135 7.00 7.95 -22.78
N GLU A 136 6.60 9.14 -22.33
CA GLU A 136 6.99 9.64 -21.01
C GLU A 136 5.81 10.29 -20.26
N THR A 137 5.20 11.35 -20.80
CA THR A 137 4.30 12.24 -20.04
C THR A 137 3.03 11.55 -19.55
N SER A 138 2.34 10.84 -20.43
CA SER A 138 1.10 10.12 -20.08
C SER A 138 1.37 9.04 -19.04
N ILE A 139 2.45 8.27 -19.20
CA ILE A 139 2.82 7.20 -18.26
C ILE A 139 3.15 7.78 -16.87
N ILE A 140 3.92 8.87 -16.81
CA ILE A 140 4.24 9.55 -15.55
C ILE A 140 2.96 10.07 -14.88
N THR A 141 2.03 10.62 -15.65
CA THR A 141 0.75 11.13 -15.13
C THR A 141 -0.08 10.00 -14.53
N GLU A 142 -0.22 8.88 -15.24
CA GLU A 142 -0.95 7.72 -14.75
C GLU A 142 -0.34 7.14 -13.47
N LEU A 143 0.99 7.05 -13.39
CA LEU A 143 1.69 6.57 -12.18
C LEU A 143 1.47 7.51 -10.99
N LYS A 144 1.51 8.82 -11.21
CA LYS A 144 1.21 9.83 -10.16
C LYS A 144 -0.24 9.74 -9.70
N ASP A 145 -1.18 9.54 -10.61
CA ASP A 145 -2.59 9.38 -10.26
C ASP A 145 -2.84 8.10 -9.48
N MET A 146 -2.20 6.99 -9.86
CA MET A 146 -2.25 5.73 -9.12
C MET A 146 -1.70 5.91 -7.70
N ARG A 147 -0.56 6.59 -7.55
CA ARG A 147 0.04 6.92 -6.26
C ARG A 147 -0.92 7.73 -5.37
N ASN A 148 -1.52 8.78 -5.93
CA ASN A 148 -2.47 9.62 -5.20
C ASN A 148 -3.74 8.85 -4.77
N LYS A 149 -4.27 7.98 -5.64
CA LYS A 149 -5.38 7.09 -5.31
C LYS A 149 -5.02 6.14 -4.16
N ALA A 150 -3.83 5.57 -4.16
CA ALA A 150 -3.38 4.68 -3.08
C ALA A 150 -3.31 5.40 -1.73
N VAL A 151 -2.77 6.62 -1.71
CA VAL A 151 -2.73 7.45 -0.48
C VAL A 151 -4.13 7.74 0.03
N LYS A 152 -5.04 8.18 -0.84
CA LYS A 152 -6.43 8.47 -0.49
C LYS A 152 -7.16 7.23 0.07
N THR A 153 -6.98 6.09 -0.57
CA THR A 153 -7.57 4.82 -0.09
C THR A 153 -7.05 4.47 1.30
N LYS A 154 -5.74 4.66 1.57
CA LYS A 154 -5.18 4.45 2.90
C LYS A 154 -5.83 5.35 3.95
N GLU A 155 -6.02 6.64 3.66
CA GLU A 155 -6.68 7.60 4.55
C GLU A 155 -8.12 7.17 4.87
N GLU A 156 -8.85 6.66 3.88
CA GLU A 156 -10.20 6.13 4.06
C GLU A 156 -10.20 4.89 4.98
N PHE A 157 -9.25 3.97 4.81
CA PHE A 157 -9.09 2.81 5.69
C PHE A 157 -8.69 3.19 7.11
N ASP A 158 -7.79 4.14 7.29
CA ASP A 158 -7.39 4.67 8.60
C ASP A 158 -8.60 5.31 9.31
N GLY A 159 -9.42 6.06 8.57
CA GLY A 159 -10.66 6.63 9.08
C GLY A 159 -11.70 5.59 9.51
N LEU A 160 -11.90 4.56 8.71
CA LEU A 160 -12.80 3.44 9.03
C LEU A 160 -12.32 2.66 10.26
N SER A 161 -11.04 2.34 10.32
CA SER A 161 -10.44 1.63 11.44
C SER A 161 -10.54 2.43 12.75
N SER A 162 -10.30 3.74 12.69
CA SER A 162 -10.44 4.63 13.85
C SER A 162 -11.89 4.68 14.35
N LYS A 163 -12.87 4.77 13.44
CA LYS A 163 -14.29 4.72 13.81
C LYS A 163 -14.68 3.38 14.45
N LEU A 164 -14.15 2.29 13.92
CA LEU A 164 -14.39 0.95 14.47
C LEU A 164 -13.80 0.83 15.88
N LEU A 165 -12.56 1.24 16.08
CA LEU A 165 -11.90 1.23 17.40
C LEU A 165 -12.64 2.09 18.43
N ASN A 166 -13.05 3.29 18.05
CA ASN A 166 -13.83 4.16 18.92
C ASN A 166 -15.19 3.55 19.28
N GLY A 167 -15.90 2.96 18.31
CA GLY A 167 -17.16 2.26 18.56
C GLY A 167 -17.00 1.07 19.51
N ILE A 168 -15.92 0.28 19.37
CA ILE A 168 -15.62 -0.83 20.29
C ILE A 168 -15.38 -0.30 21.71
N GLN A 169 -14.57 0.76 21.86
CA GLN A 169 -14.29 1.35 23.16
C GLN A 169 -15.56 1.91 23.84
N GLU A 170 -16.44 2.55 23.07
CA GLU A 170 -17.73 3.04 23.60
C GLU A 170 -18.63 1.90 24.07
N LEU A 171 -18.69 0.79 23.32
CA LEU A 171 -19.47 -0.38 23.70
C LEU A 171 -18.92 -1.01 24.99
N VAL A 172 -17.60 -1.19 25.09
CA VAL A 172 -16.97 -1.73 26.30
C VAL A 172 -17.23 -0.83 27.52
N LYS A 173 -17.10 0.49 27.37
CA LYS A 173 -17.42 1.44 28.47
C LYS A 173 -18.87 1.38 28.92
N LYS A 174 -19.82 1.24 27.99
CA LYS A 174 -21.25 1.09 28.32
C LYS A 174 -21.51 -0.21 29.08
N ASP A 175 -20.87 -1.29 28.68
CA ASP A 175 -21.03 -2.60 29.31
C ASP A 175 -20.44 -2.61 30.73
N GLU A 176 -19.26 -2.02 30.93
CA GLU A 176 -18.69 -1.83 32.27
C GLU A 176 -19.56 -0.94 33.16
N GLY A 177 -20.22 0.07 32.58
CA GLY A 177 -21.18 0.92 33.27
C GLY A 177 -22.39 0.13 33.77
N LEU A 178 -22.99 -0.67 32.89
CA LEU A 178 -24.12 -1.55 33.20
C LEU A 178 -23.72 -2.59 34.27
N ALA A 179 -22.56 -3.23 34.14
CA ALA A 179 -22.07 -4.20 35.12
C ALA A 179 -21.88 -3.60 36.52
N ARG A 180 -21.47 -2.32 36.59
CA ARG A 180 -21.37 -1.60 37.87
C ARG A 180 -22.74 -1.27 38.46
N GLU A 181 -23.70 -0.90 37.66
CA GLU A 181 -25.08 -0.66 38.09
C GLU A 181 -25.73 -1.95 38.60
N TYR A 182 -25.62 -3.08 37.89
CA TYR A 182 -26.13 -4.37 38.34
C TYR A 182 -25.53 -4.81 39.66
N LYS A 183 -24.23 -4.63 39.89
CA LYS A 183 -23.60 -4.90 41.21
C LYS A 183 -24.16 -4.03 42.33
N ARG A 184 -24.55 -2.82 42.02
CA ARG A 184 -25.14 -1.87 42.99
C ARG A 184 -26.58 -2.28 43.38
N TRP A 185 -27.32 -2.88 42.44
CA TRP A 185 -28.68 -3.36 42.65
C TRP A 185 -28.71 -4.74 43.34
N GLY A 186 -27.71 -5.56 43.16
CA GLY A 186 -27.60 -6.87 43.80
C GLY A 186 -27.08 -6.85 45.25
N ASN A 187 -26.75 -5.66 45.76
CA ASN A 187 -26.33 -5.45 47.16
C ASN A 187 -27.40 -4.74 47.99
N ILE A 188 -28.66 -4.70 47.51
CA ILE A 188 -29.86 -4.29 48.26
C ILE A 188 -30.67 -5.53 48.63
#